data_d7ee11451dc645c5878aef7589e45a20
#
_entry.id   d7ee11451dc645c5878aef7589e45a20
#
_cell.length_a   1.000
_cell.length_b   1.000
_cell.length_c   1.000
_cell.angle_alpha   90.00
_cell.angle_beta   90.00
_cell.angle_gamma   90.00
#
_symmetry.space_group_name_H-M   'P 1'
#
loop_
_entity.id
_entity.type
_entity.pdbx_description
1 polymer ?
#
loop_
_entity_poly.entity_id
_entity_poly.type
_entity_poly.pdbx_seq_one_letter_code
_entity_poly.pdbx_strand_id
1 'polypeptide(L)'
;MHISTDGKAVLPRAHTIPHYALYGDNAPAGWSNMFNFEWIPERSSLYEWEIQPHLHGAFLQVLFMSEGEGHTLLNDSRWAMRAPALVLVPAGHVHGFEFNPRVNGVVVTAAQRPLESMAGVVMPELMQTLRTPMVMNLPEGGRHTEGLMPLFRAIEREWRMPAAGQVAAGLSLLTALMVQVARLNDTLEPSV
;
A
#
# COMPACT_ATOMS: atom_id res chain seq x y z
N MET A 1 41.57 -44.51 8.21
CA MET A 1 41.69 -43.47 9.19
C MET A 1 42.09 -42.18 8.46
N HIS A 2 41.12 -41.39 8.01
CA HIS A 2 41.34 -40.06 7.47
C HIS A 2 40.14 -39.22 7.86
N ILE A 3 40.41 -38.30 8.81
CA ILE A 3 39.50 -37.29 9.28
C ILE A 3 39.73 -36.07 8.38
N SER A 4 38.72 -35.57 7.71
CA SER A 4 38.72 -34.25 7.09
C SER A 4 37.69 -33.42 7.80
N THR A 5 38.22 -32.49 8.61
CA THR A 5 37.57 -31.39 9.27
C THR A 5 37.47 -30.25 8.28
N ASP A 6 36.23 -29.88 7.88
CA ASP A 6 35.93 -28.54 7.42
C ASP A 6 34.46 -28.21 7.78
N GLY A 7 34.28 -27.89 9.06
CA GLY A 7 33.07 -27.29 9.59
C GLY A 7 33.02 -25.81 9.22
N LYS A 8 32.69 -25.47 7.98
CA LYS A 8 32.23 -24.11 7.63
C LYS A 8 30.74 -24.03 7.98
N ALA A 9 30.46 -23.34 9.09
CA ALA A 9 29.14 -22.84 9.36
C ALA A 9 28.69 -21.95 8.18
N VAL A 10 27.72 -22.45 7.42
CA VAL A 10 27.05 -21.63 6.40
C VAL A 10 26.20 -20.62 7.17
N LEU A 11 26.68 -19.39 7.26
CA LEU A 11 25.87 -18.27 7.74
C LEU A 11 24.60 -18.18 6.87
N PRO A 12 23.41 -17.99 7.45
CA PRO A 12 22.19 -17.80 6.67
C PRO A 12 22.43 -16.61 5.73
N ARG A 13 22.15 -16.82 4.42
CA ARG A 13 22.20 -15.75 3.43
C ARG A 13 21.27 -14.64 3.94
N ALA A 14 21.80 -13.45 4.13
CA ALA A 14 21.01 -12.26 4.34
C ALA A 14 19.99 -12.20 3.20
N HIS A 15 18.71 -12.37 3.51
CA HIS A 15 17.63 -12.19 2.54
C HIS A 15 17.65 -10.71 2.18
N THR A 16 18.19 -10.39 1.01
CA THR A 16 18.06 -9.04 0.45
C THR A 16 16.57 -8.79 0.18
N ILE A 17 16.02 -7.79 0.87
CA ILE A 17 14.64 -7.37 0.67
C ILE A 17 14.53 -6.84 -0.76
N PRO A 18 13.63 -7.38 -1.61
CA PRO A 18 13.45 -6.90 -2.96
C PRO A 18 13.02 -5.43 -2.98
N HIS A 19 13.66 -4.65 -3.83
CA HIS A 19 13.31 -3.26 -4.08
C HIS A 19 12.63 -3.17 -5.45
N TYR A 20 11.34 -2.81 -5.45
CA TYR A 20 10.58 -2.67 -6.69
C TYR A 20 10.39 -1.20 -7.05
N ALA A 21 10.50 -0.87 -8.36
CA ALA A 21 10.09 0.42 -8.87
C ALA A 21 8.56 0.53 -8.73
N LEU A 22 7.75 -0.04 -9.61
CA LEU A 22 6.29 -0.09 -9.45
C LEU A 22 5.79 -1.54 -9.41
N TYR A 23 6.27 -2.36 -10.31
CA TYR A 23 5.93 -3.77 -10.41
C TYR A 23 7.13 -4.49 -10.94
N GLY A 24 7.90 -5.22 -10.22
CA GLY A 24 8.93 -6.01 -10.83
C GLY A 24 9.47 -5.37 -12.13
N ASP A 25 10.50 -5.76 -12.72
CA ASP A 25 11.23 -5.03 -13.78
C ASP A 25 10.51 -4.78 -15.13
N ASN A 26 9.19 -4.99 -15.22
CA ASN A 26 8.41 -4.89 -16.46
C ASN A 26 7.19 -3.97 -16.34
N ALA A 27 7.38 -2.66 -16.10
CA ALA A 27 6.30 -1.68 -16.33
C ALA A 27 6.00 -1.59 -17.84
N PRO A 28 4.73 -1.70 -18.29
CA PRO A 28 4.39 -1.53 -19.71
C PRO A 28 4.82 -0.18 -20.23
N ALA A 29 5.40 -0.13 -21.44
CA ALA A 29 5.74 1.10 -22.12
C ALA A 29 4.46 1.94 -22.36
N GLY A 30 4.42 3.17 -21.86
CA GLY A 30 3.27 4.08 -22.02
C GLY A 30 2.57 4.47 -20.72
N TRP A 31 3.08 4.06 -19.60
CA TRP A 31 2.56 4.34 -18.28
C TRP A 31 2.77 5.80 -17.87
N SER A 32 1.71 6.46 -17.39
CA SER A 32 1.90 7.62 -16.53
C SER A 32 2.41 7.10 -15.19
N ASN A 33 3.70 7.19 -14.94
CA ASN A 33 4.40 6.67 -13.77
C ASN A 33 3.96 7.27 -12.43
N MET A 34 2.72 7.75 -12.31
CA MET A 34 2.25 8.53 -11.18
C MET A 34 1.44 7.71 -10.19
N PHE A 35 0.60 6.81 -10.67
CA PHE A 35 -0.17 5.90 -9.81
C PHE A 35 -0.61 4.64 -10.56
N ASN A 36 -0.90 3.59 -9.80
CA ASN A 36 -1.44 2.33 -10.26
C ASN A 36 -2.57 1.86 -9.35
N PHE A 37 -3.50 1.09 -9.91
CA PHE A 37 -4.65 0.54 -9.20
C PHE A 37 -4.76 -0.96 -9.44
N GLU A 38 -5.02 -1.71 -8.37
CA GLU A 38 -5.22 -3.17 -8.42
C GLU A 38 -6.33 -3.61 -7.47
N TRP A 39 -7.06 -4.63 -7.88
CA TRP A 39 -7.94 -5.39 -6.99
C TRP A 39 -7.12 -6.46 -6.25
N ILE A 40 -7.30 -6.55 -4.93
CA ILE A 40 -6.59 -7.54 -4.11
C ILE A 40 -6.81 -8.97 -4.62
N PRO A 41 -8.05 -9.43 -4.94
CA PRO A 41 -8.26 -10.79 -5.45
C PRO A 41 -7.54 -11.05 -6.77
N GLU A 42 -7.55 -10.09 -7.70
CA GLU A 42 -6.90 -10.24 -9.01
C GLU A 42 -5.38 -10.36 -8.89
N ARG A 43 -4.79 -9.59 -7.97
CA ARG A 43 -3.36 -9.58 -7.75
C ARG A 43 -2.89 -10.74 -6.89
N SER A 44 -3.51 -10.94 -5.72
CA SER A 44 -3.00 -11.83 -4.69
C SER A 44 -3.25 -13.31 -5.00
N SER A 45 -4.31 -13.65 -5.76
CA SER A 45 -4.57 -15.01 -6.20
C SER A 45 -3.44 -15.60 -7.05
N LEU A 46 -2.69 -14.75 -7.78
CA LEU A 46 -1.54 -15.15 -8.59
C LEU A 46 -0.32 -15.55 -7.73
N TYR A 47 -0.32 -15.17 -6.47
CA TYR A 47 0.77 -15.39 -5.50
C TYR A 47 0.29 -16.19 -4.29
N GLU A 48 -0.67 -17.08 -4.47
CA GLU A 48 -1.21 -17.94 -3.40
C GLU A 48 -1.69 -17.13 -2.17
N TRP A 49 -2.20 -15.91 -2.40
CA TRP A 49 -2.66 -14.95 -1.38
C TRP A 49 -1.56 -14.39 -0.47
N GLU A 50 -0.29 -14.60 -0.82
CA GLU A 50 0.86 -14.11 -0.07
C GLU A 50 1.71 -13.17 -0.92
N ILE A 51 1.88 -11.94 -0.49
CA ILE A 51 2.79 -10.96 -1.08
C ILE A 51 4.01 -10.85 -0.17
N GLN A 52 5.13 -11.36 -0.65
CA GLN A 52 6.38 -11.41 0.09
C GLN A 52 6.88 -10.01 0.49
N PRO A 53 7.62 -9.89 1.62
CA PRO A 53 8.19 -8.62 2.06
C PRO A 53 9.02 -7.95 0.98
N HIS A 54 8.70 -6.68 0.69
CA HIS A 54 9.38 -5.84 -0.30
C HIS A 54 9.24 -4.36 0.07
N LEU A 55 9.85 -3.47 -0.70
CA LEU A 55 9.71 -2.02 -0.53
C LEU A 55 9.66 -1.29 -1.87
N HIS A 56 9.05 -0.11 -1.87
CA HIS A 56 9.02 0.83 -2.98
C HIS A 56 9.80 2.08 -2.61
N GLY A 57 10.87 2.42 -3.36
CA GLY A 57 11.76 3.54 -3.00
C GLY A 57 11.18 4.94 -3.20
N ALA A 58 10.17 5.09 -4.09
CA ALA A 58 9.61 6.38 -4.46
C ALA A 58 8.06 6.43 -4.39
N PHE A 59 7.43 5.33 -4.06
CA PHE A 59 5.98 5.18 -4.10
C PHE A 59 5.43 4.86 -2.72
N LEU A 60 4.36 5.54 -2.35
CA LEU A 60 3.50 5.11 -1.26
C LEU A 60 2.46 4.12 -1.77
N GLN A 61 1.96 3.29 -0.87
CA GLN A 61 0.89 2.35 -1.16
C GLN A 61 -0.24 2.52 -0.15
N VAL A 62 -1.48 2.54 -0.65
CA VAL A 62 -2.69 2.54 0.17
C VAL A 62 -3.49 1.29 -0.17
N LEU A 63 -3.69 0.44 0.82
CA LEU A 63 -4.53 -0.75 0.72
C LEU A 63 -5.82 -0.51 1.50
N PHE A 64 -6.96 -0.79 0.90
CA PHE A 64 -8.25 -0.85 1.58
C PHE A 64 -8.87 -2.22 1.40
N MET A 65 -9.03 -2.93 2.50
CA MET A 65 -9.70 -4.23 2.57
C MET A 65 -11.16 -4.02 2.95
N SER A 66 -12.09 -4.31 2.03
CA SER A 66 -13.53 -4.15 2.23
C SER A 66 -14.20 -5.39 2.79
N GLU A 67 -13.63 -6.58 2.55
CA GLU A 67 -14.13 -7.86 3.02
C GLU A 67 -12.97 -8.79 3.38
N GLY A 68 -13.22 -9.69 4.33
CA GLY A 68 -12.28 -10.73 4.71
C GLY A 68 -11.31 -10.31 5.84
N GLU A 69 -10.24 -11.06 5.94
CA GLU A 69 -9.20 -10.90 6.96
C GLU A 69 -7.83 -11.30 6.42
N GLY A 70 -6.79 -10.88 7.12
CA GLY A 70 -5.42 -11.21 6.76
C GLY A 70 -4.42 -10.61 7.75
N HIS A 71 -3.18 -10.60 7.34
CA HIS A 71 -2.09 -9.96 8.07
C HIS A 71 -1.27 -9.08 7.14
N THR A 72 -0.69 -8.02 7.69
CA THR A 72 0.37 -7.28 7.03
C THR A 72 1.64 -7.32 7.88
N LEU A 73 2.77 -7.51 7.22
CA LEU A 73 4.06 -7.15 7.76
C LEU A 73 4.32 -5.69 7.39
N LEU A 74 4.63 -4.86 8.37
CA LEU A 74 4.99 -3.46 8.17
C LEU A 74 6.25 -3.17 8.98
N ASN A 75 7.37 -2.98 8.29
CA ASN A 75 8.71 -3.01 8.86
C ASN A 75 8.94 -4.34 9.61
N ASP A 76 9.24 -4.30 10.92
CA ASP A 76 9.51 -5.48 11.74
C ASP A 76 8.27 -5.99 12.52
N SER A 77 7.10 -5.43 12.24
CA SER A 77 5.87 -5.73 12.99
C SER A 77 4.82 -6.39 12.11
N ARG A 78 4.18 -7.44 12.64
CA ARG A 78 3.06 -8.13 12.00
C ARG A 78 1.75 -7.68 12.63
N TRP A 79 0.82 -7.23 11.80
CA TRP A 79 -0.48 -6.69 12.20
C TRP A 79 -1.62 -7.53 11.61
N ALA A 80 -2.59 -7.86 12.46
CA ALA A 80 -3.82 -8.49 12.00
C ALA A 80 -4.74 -7.44 11.36
N MET A 81 -5.35 -7.80 10.23
CA MET A 81 -6.32 -6.98 9.51
C MET A 81 -7.68 -7.69 9.50
N ARG A 82 -8.73 -6.96 9.84
CA ARG A 82 -10.13 -7.38 9.69
C ARG A 82 -10.90 -6.29 8.96
N ALA A 83 -11.60 -6.66 7.91
CA ALA A 83 -12.38 -5.71 7.12
C ALA A 83 -13.52 -5.07 7.94
N PRO A 84 -13.79 -3.78 7.69
CA PRO A 84 -13.02 -2.90 6.84
C PRO A 84 -11.69 -2.50 7.47
N ALA A 85 -10.61 -2.54 6.68
CA ALA A 85 -9.26 -2.18 7.15
C ALA A 85 -8.50 -1.38 6.11
N LEU A 86 -7.62 -0.50 6.58
CA LEU A 86 -6.77 0.33 5.73
C LEU A 86 -5.31 0.21 6.17
N VAL A 87 -4.43 0.08 5.20
CA VAL A 87 -2.97 0.12 5.41
C VAL A 87 -2.40 1.23 4.55
N LEU A 88 -1.63 2.11 5.16
CA LEU A 88 -0.82 3.10 4.45
C LEU A 88 0.65 2.77 4.64
N VAL A 89 1.34 2.62 3.52
CA VAL A 89 2.77 2.32 3.47
C VAL A 89 3.49 3.44 2.72
N PRO A 90 4.16 4.35 3.40
CA PRO A 90 4.99 5.36 2.75
C PRO A 90 6.18 4.74 2.01
N ALA A 91 6.76 5.50 1.08
CA ALA A 91 7.96 5.11 0.36
C ALA A 91 9.11 4.71 1.32
N GLY A 92 9.84 3.66 0.96
CA GLY A 92 10.98 3.17 1.74
C GLY A 92 10.64 2.24 2.91
N HIS A 93 9.36 1.99 3.20
CA HIS A 93 8.95 1.06 4.24
C HIS A 93 8.79 -0.36 3.69
N VAL A 94 9.38 -1.34 4.40
CA VAL A 94 9.24 -2.76 4.09
C VAL A 94 7.82 -3.21 4.45
N HIS A 95 7.16 -3.91 3.53
CA HIS A 95 5.82 -4.43 3.75
C HIS A 95 5.58 -5.72 2.97
N GLY A 96 4.62 -6.49 3.47
CA GLY A 96 4.13 -7.72 2.85
C GLY A 96 2.73 -8.02 3.34
N PHE A 97 2.02 -8.91 2.67
CA PHE A 97 0.64 -9.23 3.00
C PHE A 97 0.39 -10.73 2.91
N GLU A 98 -0.43 -11.22 3.83
CA GLU A 98 -1.00 -12.56 3.81
C GLU A 98 -2.53 -12.42 3.90
N PHE A 99 -3.25 -12.89 2.90
CA PHE A 99 -4.70 -12.74 2.85
C PHE A 99 -5.42 -14.09 2.95
N ASN A 100 -6.59 -14.08 3.57
CA ASN A 100 -7.54 -15.18 3.42
C ASN A 100 -8.12 -15.15 2.00
N PRO A 101 -8.32 -16.29 1.31
CA PRO A 101 -8.87 -16.33 -0.05
C PRO A 101 -10.24 -15.68 -0.27
N ARG A 102 -10.96 -15.32 0.80
CA ARG A 102 -12.22 -14.58 0.73
C ARG A 102 -12.06 -13.07 0.89
N VAL A 103 -10.82 -12.57 0.82
CA VAL A 103 -10.55 -11.14 0.89
C VAL A 103 -11.11 -10.43 -0.33
N ASN A 104 -11.63 -9.21 -0.13
CA ASN A 104 -11.92 -8.26 -1.19
C ASN A 104 -11.38 -6.88 -0.80
N GLY A 105 -10.97 -6.11 -1.78
CA GLY A 105 -10.39 -4.80 -1.55
C GLY A 105 -9.53 -4.33 -2.71
N VAL A 106 -8.86 -3.22 -2.49
CA VAL A 106 -8.11 -2.50 -3.51
C VAL A 106 -6.76 -2.02 -2.98
N VAL A 107 -5.82 -1.89 -3.89
CA VAL A 107 -4.50 -1.30 -3.63
C VAL A 107 -4.24 -0.20 -4.64
N VAL A 108 -3.79 0.95 -4.16
CA VAL A 108 -3.28 2.04 -4.99
C VAL A 108 -1.82 2.28 -4.62
N THR A 109 -0.96 2.25 -5.63
CA THR A 109 0.45 2.61 -5.49
C THR A 109 0.66 3.93 -6.23
N ALA A 110 1.19 4.95 -5.56
CA ALA A 110 1.31 6.30 -6.13
C ALA A 110 2.66 6.94 -5.82
N ALA A 111 3.18 7.73 -6.76
CA ALA A 111 4.40 8.52 -6.55
C ALA A 111 4.21 9.47 -5.35
N GLN A 112 5.04 9.32 -4.31
CA GLN A 112 4.84 10.05 -3.06
C GLN A 112 5.18 11.53 -3.18
N ARG A 113 6.27 11.90 -3.85
CA ARG A 113 6.72 13.30 -3.95
C ARG A 113 5.69 14.25 -4.56
N PRO A 114 4.98 13.92 -5.67
CA PRO A 114 3.92 14.78 -6.18
C PRO A 114 2.77 15.00 -5.21
N LEU A 115 2.39 13.97 -4.45
CA LEU A 115 1.36 14.08 -3.39
C LEU A 115 1.84 14.98 -2.25
N GLU A 116 3.10 14.83 -1.81
CA GLU A 116 3.70 15.72 -0.82
C GLU A 116 3.74 17.18 -1.30
N SER A 117 4.06 17.40 -2.58
CA SER A 117 4.06 18.77 -3.15
C SER A 117 2.67 19.39 -3.13
N MET A 118 1.63 18.63 -3.49
CA MET A 118 0.24 19.11 -3.37
C MET A 118 -0.17 19.33 -1.91
N ALA A 119 0.12 18.39 -1.04
CA ALA A 119 -0.19 18.49 0.38
C ALA A 119 0.44 19.73 1.00
N GLY A 120 1.71 20.01 0.71
CA GLY A 120 2.41 21.18 1.20
C GLY A 120 1.75 22.51 0.84
N VAL A 121 0.97 22.55 -0.24
CA VAL A 121 0.23 23.75 -0.68
C VAL A 121 -1.19 23.80 -0.11
N VAL A 122 -1.91 22.69 -0.13
CA VAL A 122 -3.36 22.67 0.15
C VAL A 122 -3.68 22.31 1.59
N MET A 123 -2.87 21.51 2.25
CA MET A 123 -3.04 21.06 3.63
C MET A 123 -1.71 20.53 4.17
N PRO A 124 -0.81 21.39 4.69
CA PRO A 124 0.52 20.97 5.15
C PRO A 124 0.51 19.84 6.20
N GLU A 125 -0.55 19.73 6.98
CA GLU A 125 -0.74 18.68 8.01
C GLU A 125 -0.77 17.28 7.41
N LEU A 126 -1.18 17.13 6.14
CA LEU A 126 -1.14 15.86 5.41
C LEU A 126 0.29 15.28 5.25
N MET A 127 1.32 16.13 5.38
CA MET A 127 2.71 15.66 5.28
C MET A 127 3.02 14.59 6.31
N GLN A 128 2.48 14.73 7.52
CA GLN A 128 2.65 13.72 8.56
C GLN A 128 1.98 12.40 8.16
N THR A 129 0.72 12.46 7.70
CA THR A 129 -0.01 11.28 7.21
C THR A 129 0.75 10.58 6.09
N LEU A 130 1.22 11.32 5.07
CA LEU A 130 1.94 10.76 3.93
C LEU A 130 3.28 10.09 4.29
N ARG A 131 3.83 10.37 5.46
CA ARG A 131 5.14 9.86 5.93
C ARG A 131 5.06 8.87 7.08
N THR A 132 3.87 8.64 7.62
CA THR A 132 3.68 7.74 8.77
C THR A 132 3.03 6.44 8.30
N PRO A 133 3.72 5.29 8.43
CA PRO A 133 3.12 4.01 8.14
C PRO A 133 2.01 3.70 9.16
N MET A 134 0.88 3.16 8.70
CA MET A 134 -0.24 2.87 9.60
C MET A 134 -1.07 1.67 9.15
N VAL A 135 -1.63 0.96 10.12
CA VAL A 135 -2.60 -0.13 9.94
C VAL A 135 -3.82 0.21 10.79
N MET A 136 -4.97 0.30 10.17
CA MET A 136 -6.23 0.66 10.83
C MET A 136 -7.30 -0.40 10.54
N ASN A 137 -7.87 -1.01 11.57
CA ASN A 137 -9.14 -1.72 11.48
C ASN A 137 -10.25 -0.70 11.72
N LEU A 138 -11.10 -0.49 10.73
CA LEU A 138 -12.06 0.60 10.70
C LEU A 138 -13.42 0.17 11.26
N PRO A 139 -14.20 1.09 11.84
CA PRO A 139 -15.57 0.77 12.24
C PRO A 139 -16.46 0.56 11.00
N GLU A 140 -17.32 -0.44 11.06
CA GLU A 140 -18.39 -0.62 10.06
C GLU A 140 -19.38 0.56 10.11
N GLY A 141 -19.86 1.00 8.94
CA GLY A 141 -20.86 2.07 8.83
C GLY A 141 -20.37 3.47 9.24
N GLY A 142 -19.06 3.66 9.41
CA GLY A 142 -18.49 4.98 9.69
C GLY A 142 -18.49 5.89 8.45
N ARG A 143 -18.93 7.15 8.59
CA ARG A 143 -18.97 8.14 7.48
C ARG A 143 -17.66 8.20 6.67
N HIS A 144 -16.52 8.17 7.35
CA HIS A 144 -15.22 8.23 6.67
C HIS A 144 -14.85 6.90 6.04
N THR A 145 -15.22 5.78 6.64
CA THR A 145 -15.05 4.43 6.07
C THR A 145 -15.87 4.27 4.79
N GLU A 146 -17.13 4.68 4.80
CA GLU A 146 -18.01 4.65 3.62
C GLU A 146 -17.54 5.54 2.49
N GLY A 147 -16.84 6.64 2.82
CA GLY A 147 -16.26 7.57 1.85
C GLY A 147 -15.05 7.06 1.10
N LEU A 148 -14.42 5.95 1.53
CA LEU A 148 -13.18 5.43 0.92
C LEU A 148 -13.43 4.79 -0.44
N MET A 149 -14.34 3.82 -0.53
CA MET A 149 -14.56 3.06 -1.76
C MET A 149 -14.97 3.94 -2.96
N PRO A 150 -15.83 4.96 -2.83
CA PRO A 150 -16.11 5.89 -3.92
C PRO A 150 -14.87 6.59 -4.48
N LEU A 151 -13.91 6.97 -3.63
CA LEU A 151 -12.64 7.57 -4.07
C LEU A 151 -11.76 6.55 -4.80
N PHE A 152 -11.63 5.33 -4.28
CA PHE A 152 -10.91 4.27 -4.97
C PHE A 152 -11.50 3.96 -6.34
N ARG A 153 -12.84 3.91 -6.46
CA ARG A 153 -13.51 3.72 -7.75
C ARG A 153 -13.28 4.88 -8.72
N ALA A 154 -13.18 6.10 -8.24
CA ALA A 154 -12.83 7.25 -9.07
C ALA A 154 -11.39 7.16 -9.56
N ILE A 155 -10.44 6.77 -8.69
CA ILE A 155 -9.03 6.54 -9.06
C ILE A 155 -8.92 5.41 -10.10
N GLU A 156 -9.66 4.31 -9.92
CA GLU A 156 -9.72 3.20 -10.88
C GLU A 156 -10.13 3.67 -12.27
N ARG A 157 -11.17 4.52 -12.37
CA ARG A 157 -11.63 5.07 -13.66
C ARG A 157 -10.56 5.88 -14.36
N GLU A 158 -9.88 6.77 -13.63
CA GLU A 158 -8.77 7.55 -14.19
C GLU A 158 -7.62 6.64 -14.64
N TRP A 159 -7.34 5.59 -13.90
CA TRP A 159 -6.30 4.63 -14.25
C TRP A 159 -6.65 3.81 -15.50
N ARG A 160 -7.91 3.33 -15.61
CA ARG A 160 -8.36 2.49 -16.74
C ARG A 160 -8.60 3.24 -18.03
N MET A 161 -8.91 4.55 -17.95
CA MET A 161 -9.30 5.36 -19.09
C MET A 161 -8.37 6.57 -19.26
N PRO A 162 -7.15 6.35 -19.78
CA PRO A 162 -6.20 7.45 -19.99
C PRO A 162 -6.81 8.56 -20.85
N ALA A 163 -6.82 9.78 -20.32
CA ALA A 163 -7.36 10.96 -20.97
C ALA A 163 -6.50 12.19 -20.66
N ALA A 164 -6.73 13.28 -21.39
CA ALA A 164 -6.09 14.55 -21.08
C ALA A 164 -6.41 14.96 -19.64
N GLY A 165 -5.38 15.31 -18.86
CA GLY A 165 -5.53 15.68 -17.45
C GLY A 165 -5.54 14.52 -16.46
N GLN A 166 -5.36 13.27 -16.91
CA GLN A 166 -5.36 12.08 -16.04
C GLN A 166 -4.46 12.22 -14.80
N VAL A 167 -3.25 12.74 -14.96
CA VAL A 167 -2.31 12.95 -13.85
C VAL A 167 -2.88 13.94 -12.83
N ALA A 168 -3.45 15.05 -13.30
CA ALA A 168 -4.03 16.06 -12.41
C ALA A 168 -5.28 15.53 -11.68
N ALA A 169 -6.16 14.82 -12.38
CA ALA A 169 -7.33 14.18 -11.81
C ALA A 169 -6.92 13.10 -10.78
N GLY A 170 -5.98 12.23 -11.14
CA GLY A 170 -5.46 11.19 -10.24
C GLY A 170 -4.83 11.76 -8.97
N LEU A 171 -3.98 12.79 -9.08
CA LEU A 171 -3.39 13.45 -7.91
C LEU A 171 -4.43 14.13 -7.02
N SER A 172 -5.46 14.74 -7.62
CA SER A 172 -6.55 15.36 -6.86
C SER A 172 -7.36 14.32 -6.08
N LEU A 173 -7.69 13.19 -6.71
CA LEU A 173 -8.40 12.08 -6.07
C LEU A 173 -7.55 11.42 -4.98
N LEU A 174 -6.26 11.22 -5.22
CA LEU A 174 -5.32 10.69 -4.24
C LEU A 174 -5.18 11.64 -3.05
N THR A 175 -5.13 12.96 -3.29
CA THR A 175 -5.11 13.95 -2.21
C THR A 175 -6.40 13.88 -1.39
N ALA A 176 -7.57 13.79 -2.03
CA ALA A 176 -8.85 13.61 -1.34
C ALA A 176 -8.88 12.30 -0.52
N LEU A 177 -8.33 11.21 -1.06
CA LEU A 177 -8.18 9.95 -0.33
C LEU A 177 -7.29 10.13 0.91
N MET A 178 -6.15 10.81 0.80
CA MET A 178 -5.27 11.05 1.95
C MET A 178 -5.93 11.93 3.02
N VAL A 179 -6.77 12.88 2.64
CA VAL A 179 -7.59 13.65 3.59
C VAL A 179 -8.54 12.73 4.37
N GLN A 180 -9.18 11.76 3.72
CA GLN A 180 -10.02 10.79 4.43
C GLN A 180 -9.19 9.89 5.35
N VAL A 181 -8.00 9.46 4.92
CA VAL A 181 -7.08 8.68 5.76
C VAL A 181 -6.68 9.48 7.02
N ALA A 182 -6.33 10.76 6.86
CA ALA A 182 -6.00 11.62 7.99
C ALA A 182 -7.17 11.74 8.99
N ARG A 183 -8.40 11.98 8.49
CA ARG A 183 -9.61 12.07 9.33
C ARG A 183 -9.91 10.76 10.06
N LEU A 184 -9.68 9.62 9.42
CA LEU A 184 -9.82 8.30 10.06
C LEU A 184 -8.78 8.14 11.18
N ASN A 185 -7.53 8.51 10.92
CA ASN A 185 -6.48 8.44 11.92
C ASN A 185 -6.77 9.34 13.14
N ASP A 186 -7.33 10.52 12.93
CA ASP A 186 -7.70 11.45 14.01
C ASP A 186 -8.90 10.95 14.85
N THR A 187 -9.74 10.10 14.28
CA THR A 187 -10.94 9.56 14.96
C THR A 187 -10.69 8.23 15.66
N LEU A 188 -9.66 7.51 15.24
CA LEU A 188 -9.23 6.26 15.86
C LEU A 188 -8.08 6.61 16.81
N GLU A 189 -8.28 6.44 18.12
CA GLU A 189 -7.14 6.51 19.03
C GLU A 189 -6.07 5.52 18.53
N PRO A 190 -4.80 5.92 18.47
CA PRO A 190 -3.76 5.03 18.02
C PRO A 190 -3.77 3.80 18.93
N SER A 191 -3.92 2.63 18.32
CA SER A 191 -3.70 1.35 19.04
C SER A 191 -2.24 1.34 19.43
N VAL A 192 -1.97 1.60 20.70
CA VAL A 192 -0.65 1.55 21.34
C VAL A 192 -0.19 0.11 21.45
#